data_a621b0b74d6f88248a9913c7b9829cd0
#
_entry.id   a621b0b74d6f88248a9913c7b9829cd0
#
_cell.length_a   1.000
_cell.length_b   1.000
_cell.length_c   1.000
_cell.angle_alpha   90.00
_cell.angle_beta   90.00
_cell.angle_gamma   90.00
#
_symmetry.space_group_name_H-M   'P 1'
#
loop_
_entity.id
_entity.type
_entity.pdbx_description
1 polymer ?
#
loop_
_entity_poly.entity_id
_entity_poly.type
_entity_poly.pdbx_seq_one_letter_code
_entity_poly.pdbx_strand_id
1 'polypeptide(L)'
;MSAHRGRISSVGRTVRELGEQLRLLHSQIAELQAELVHTIGEFDTLQGYELDEYRSTQSWLRYELRLHPREAAQLLGMARQLRQLPAVDEAFSIGQISQSHVAVITRTARQVGVEHVAESQQALLSVATSSDPERLRVAAQHLRYCVDPDAAGRDAVKAYEKRELSVAPTIWGMVALTGLLDPHSGATVLAALDALTPPPRDDDPRTAGQRRADALTELCRRALDGGGLPVVNGERPHLLVTVSYESLTGQLGAEPARLNWAGPISAADARLLACDCAVIPAVLNSAGEVLDIGRKTRVWPIAIRRATRPDLPIRGV
;
A
#
# COMPACT_ATOMS: atom_id res chain seq x y z
N MET A 1 -35.46 0.06 15.89
CA MET A 1 -35.78 1.42 15.39
C MET A 1 -34.71 2.37 15.94
N SER A 2 -33.61 2.53 15.21
CA SER A 2 -32.48 3.37 15.63
C SER A 2 -32.60 4.72 14.92
N ALA A 3 -32.90 5.78 15.68
CA ALA A 3 -33.00 7.13 15.17
C ALA A 3 -31.58 7.66 14.82
N HIS A 4 -31.27 7.75 13.55
CA HIS A 4 -30.16 8.56 13.07
C HIS A 4 -30.46 10.03 13.34
N ARG A 5 -30.04 10.55 14.52
CA ARG A 5 -29.99 11.98 14.78
C ARG A 5 -29.04 12.61 13.75
N GLY A 6 -29.60 13.40 12.81
CA GLY A 6 -28.85 14.16 11.87
C GLY A 6 -27.88 15.09 12.62
N ARG A 7 -26.57 14.92 12.34
CA ARG A 7 -25.55 15.87 12.81
C ARG A 7 -25.75 17.20 12.06
N ILE A 8 -25.99 18.26 12.78
CA ILE A 8 -26.07 19.63 12.24
C ILE A 8 -24.66 20.23 12.26
N SER A 9 -24.21 20.80 11.13
CA SER A 9 -22.95 21.55 11.05
C SER A 9 -23.08 22.92 11.72
N SER A 10 -21.95 23.60 12.01
CA SER A 10 -21.91 24.95 12.59
C SER A 10 -22.63 26.03 11.74
N VAL A 11 -23.11 25.71 10.56
CA VAL A 11 -23.87 26.59 9.63
C VAL A 11 -25.36 26.19 9.53
N GLY A 12 -25.85 25.28 10.37
CA GLY A 12 -27.27 24.89 10.41
C GLY A 12 -27.73 23.94 9.30
N ARG A 13 -26.79 23.41 8.45
CA ARG A 13 -27.11 22.42 7.41
C ARG A 13 -27.05 21.00 7.94
N THR A 14 -27.99 20.18 7.50
CA THR A 14 -27.96 18.73 7.77
C THR A 14 -26.90 18.03 6.92
N VAL A 15 -26.41 16.87 7.39
CA VAL A 15 -25.47 16.02 6.62
C VAL A 15 -26.04 15.64 5.24
N ARG A 16 -27.37 15.48 5.15
CA ARG A 16 -28.06 15.18 3.88
C ARG A 16 -27.98 16.34 2.90
N GLU A 17 -28.28 17.57 3.34
CA GLU A 17 -28.16 18.78 2.48
C GLU A 17 -26.71 19.02 2.01
N LEU A 18 -25.73 18.78 2.87
CA LEU A 18 -24.31 18.81 2.49
C LEU A 18 -23.98 17.76 1.43
N GLY A 19 -24.52 16.55 1.57
CA GLY A 19 -24.35 15.49 0.57
C GLY A 19 -24.97 15.84 -0.79
N GLU A 20 -26.15 16.45 -0.79
CA GLU A 20 -26.80 16.92 -2.02
C GLU A 20 -26.03 18.07 -2.66
N GLN A 21 -25.54 19.02 -1.87
CA GLN A 21 -24.70 20.11 -2.35
C GLN A 21 -23.37 19.62 -2.94
N LEU A 22 -22.72 18.62 -2.33
CA LEU A 22 -21.49 18.04 -2.87
C LEU A 22 -21.72 17.40 -4.25
N ARG A 23 -22.83 16.69 -4.44
CA ARG A 23 -23.19 16.11 -5.74
C ARG A 23 -23.41 17.20 -6.80
N LEU A 24 -24.14 18.26 -6.44
CA LEU A 24 -24.39 19.39 -7.34
C LEU A 24 -23.10 20.09 -7.74
N LEU A 25 -22.25 20.43 -6.78
CA LEU A 25 -20.95 21.05 -7.03
C LEU A 25 -20.05 20.17 -7.90
N HIS A 26 -20.06 18.86 -7.65
CA HIS A 26 -19.27 17.91 -8.45
C HIS A 26 -19.74 17.86 -9.90
N SER A 27 -21.07 17.88 -10.14
CA SER A 27 -21.62 17.97 -11.50
C SER A 27 -21.23 19.25 -12.20
N GLN A 28 -21.37 20.40 -11.54
CA GLN A 28 -20.97 21.70 -12.09
C GLN A 28 -19.47 21.76 -12.43
N ILE A 29 -18.63 21.20 -11.57
CA ILE A 29 -17.18 21.10 -11.84
C ILE A 29 -16.94 20.24 -13.09
N ALA A 30 -17.64 19.12 -13.24
CA ALA A 30 -17.48 18.25 -14.40
C ALA A 30 -17.88 18.95 -15.70
N GLU A 31 -18.98 19.70 -15.70
CA GLU A 31 -19.46 20.50 -16.83
C GLU A 31 -18.43 21.58 -17.22
N LEU A 32 -17.90 22.34 -16.24
CA LEU A 32 -16.86 23.36 -16.48
C LEU A 32 -15.54 22.74 -16.96
N GLN A 33 -15.21 21.55 -16.49
CA GLN A 33 -14.04 20.81 -16.98
C GLN A 33 -14.23 20.37 -18.43
N ALA A 34 -15.42 19.96 -18.81
CA ALA A 34 -15.74 19.62 -20.20
C ALA A 34 -15.63 20.87 -21.12
N GLU A 35 -16.22 21.98 -20.70
CA GLU A 35 -16.13 23.27 -21.43
C GLU A 35 -14.67 23.72 -21.60
N LEU A 36 -13.86 23.60 -20.54
CA LEU A 36 -12.43 23.91 -20.60
C LEU A 36 -11.70 23.04 -21.62
N VAL A 37 -11.95 21.73 -21.63
CA VAL A 37 -11.30 20.79 -22.57
C VAL A 37 -11.75 21.09 -24.01
N HIS A 38 -13.03 21.39 -24.25
CA HIS A 38 -13.53 21.78 -25.56
C HIS A 38 -12.91 23.09 -26.06
N THR A 39 -12.87 24.10 -25.19
CA THR A 39 -12.24 25.41 -25.52
C THR A 39 -10.76 25.24 -25.85
N ILE A 40 -10.03 24.40 -25.11
CA ILE A 40 -8.63 24.05 -25.44
C ILE A 40 -8.55 23.39 -26.81
N GLY A 41 -9.50 22.52 -27.13
CA GLY A 41 -9.59 21.89 -28.44
C GLY A 41 -9.78 22.87 -29.59
N GLU A 42 -10.70 23.81 -29.47
CA GLU A 42 -10.94 24.87 -30.45
C GLU A 42 -9.71 25.78 -30.58
N PHE A 43 -9.15 26.21 -29.45
CA PHE A 43 -7.94 27.04 -29.42
C PHE A 43 -6.74 26.35 -30.08
N ASP A 44 -6.57 25.05 -29.88
CA ASP A 44 -5.53 24.25 -30.53
C ASP A 44 -5.75 24.15 -32.05
N THR A 45 -7.00 23.99 -32.47
CA THR A 45 -7.35 23.91 -33.92
C THR A 45 -7.10 25.22 -34.65
N LEU A 46 -7.42 26.32 -34.00
CA LEU A 46 -7.25 27.67 -34.55
C LEU A 46 -5.81 28.18 -34.37
N GLN A 47 -4.91 27.40 -33.81
CA GLN A 47 -3.54 27.80 -33.52
C GLN A 47 -3.45 29.09 -32.68
N GLY A 48 -4.41 29.28 -31.76
CA GLY A 48 -4.56 30.50 -30.99
C GLY A 48 -3.31 30.91 -30.20
N TYR A 49 -2.42 29.97 -29.92
CA TYR A 49 -1.12 30.20 -29.26
C TYR A 49 -0.19 31.11 -30.09
N GLU A 50 -0.39 31.24 -31.40
CA GLU A 50 0.43 32.12 -32.29
C GLU A 50 0.13 33.59 -32.05
N LEU A 51 -1.09 33.92 -31.61
CA LEU A 51 -1.48 35.33 -31.33
C LEU A 51 -0.65 35.91 -30.16
N ASP A 52 -0.25 35.06 -29.24
CA ASP A 52 0.54 35.42 -28.05
C ASP A 52 2.03 34.99 -28.20
N GLU A 53 2.49 34.73 -29.41
CA GLU A 53 3.86 34.36 -29.78
C GLU A 53 4.39 33.09 -29.10
N TYR A 54 3.52 32.17 -28.65
CA TYR A 54 3.92 30.89 -28.13
C TYR A 54 4.20 29.87 -29.24
N ARG A 55 5.02 28.89 -28.96
CA ARG A 55 5.39 27.84 -29.93
C ARG A 55 4.37 26.69 -30.03
N SER A 56 3.45 26.58 -29.07
CA SER A 56 2.45 25.53 -29.06
C SER A 56 1.35 25.82 -28.02
N THR A 57 0.18 25.23 -28.21
CA THR A 57 -0.92 25.23 -27.24
C THR A 57 -0.48 24.77 -25.88
N GLN A 58 0.36 23.71 -25.81
CA GLN A 58 0.88 23.22 -24.52
C GLN A 58 1.73 24.27 -23.79
N SER A 59 2.57 25.03 -24.52
CA SER A 59 3.36 26.12 -23.93
C SER A 59 2.44 27.23 -23.44
N TRP A 60 1.45 27.61 -24.23
CA TRP A 60 0.47 28.62 -23.87
C TRP A 60 -0.27 28.26 -22.60
N LEU A 61 -0.83 27.03 -22.49
CA LEU A 61 -1.51 26.52 -21.31
C LEU A 61 -0.63 26.56 -20.06
N ARG A 62 0.65 26.25 -20.21
CA ARG A 62 1.61 26.27 -19.08
C ARG A 62 1.87 27.66 -18.54
N TYR A 63 2.03 28.63 -19.41
CA TYR A 63 2.45 29.98 -19.00
C TYR A 63 1.25 30.88 -18.69
N GLU A 64 0.23 30.89 -19.52
CA GLU A 64 -0.96 31.73 -19.31
C GLU A 64 -1.88 31.19 -18.20
N LEU A 65 -2.16 29.88 -18.20
CA LEU A 65 -2.98 29.26 -17.16
C LEU A 65 -2.15 28.73 -15.97
N ARG A 66 -0.82 28.87 -16.00
CA ARG A 66 0.11 28.41 -14.96
C ARG A 66 -0.05 26.93 -14.61
N LEU A 67 -0.36 26.09 -15.58
CA LEU A 67 -0.57 24.66 -15.39
C LEU A 67 0.75 23.91 -15.30
N HIS A 68 0.73 22.84 -14.52
CA HIS A 68 1.85 21.91 -14.51
C HIS A 68 2.04 21.27 -15.91
N PRO A 69 3.29 21.03 -16.38
CA PRO A 69 3.54 20.49 -17.73
C PRO A 69 2.78 19.21 -18.07
N ARG A 70 2.59 18.32 -17.09
CA ARG A 70 1.81 17.08 -17.26
C ARG A 70 0.32 17.33 -17.41
N GLU A 71 -0.22 18.29 -16.68
CA GLU A 71 -1.61 18.69 -16.72
C GLU A 71 -1.96 19.34 -18.07
N ALA A 72 -1.16 20.30 -18.53
CA ALA A 72 -1.31 20.92 -19.85
C ALA A 72 -1.27 19.88 -20.98
N ALA A 73 -0.34 18.93 -20.92
CA ALA A 73 -0.25 17.83 -21.89
C ALA A 73 -1.45 16.88 -21.81
N GLN A 74 -1.98 16.63 -20.62
CA GLN A 74 -3.15 15.77 -20.42
C GLN A 74 -4.42 16.42 -20.97
N LEU A 75 -4.69 17.68 -20.64
CA LEU A 75 -5.85 18.43 -21.12
C LEU A 75 -5.84 18.55 -22.65
N LEU A 76 -4.72 18.94 -23.23
CA LEU A 76 -4.56 19.01 -24.69
C LEU A 76 -4.73 17.63 -25.33
N GLY A 77 -4.19 16.59 -24.73
CA GLY A 77 -4.35 15.22 -25.20
C GLY A 77 -5.80 14.74 -25.14
N MET A 78 -6.56 15.08 -24.10
CA MET A 78 -7.99 14.81 -24.01
C MET A 78 -8.76 15.55 -25.12
N ALA A 79 -8.53 16.85 -25.27
CA ALA A 79 -9.20 17.68 -26.29
C ALA A 79 -9.01 17.10 -27.69
N ARG A 80 -7.81 16.65 -28.04
CA ARG A 80 -7.51 16.06 -29.35
C ARG A 80 -8.17 14.71 -29.57
N GLN A 81 -8.25 13.86 -28.52
CA GLN A 81 -8.83 12.52 -28.63
C GLN A 81 -10.36 12.52 -28.63
N LEU A 82 -11.00 13.41 -27.86
CA LEU A 82 -12.47 13.49 -27.77
C LEU A 82 -13.13 13.78 -29.11
N ARG A 83 -12.46 14.50 -29.99
CA ARG A 83 -12.96 14.74 -31.38
C ARG A 83 -13.26 13.44 -32.16
N GLN A 84 -12.61 12.36 -31.82
CA GLN A 84 -12.75 11.04 -32.44
C GLN A 84 -13.57 10.07 -31.59
N LEU A 85 -14.07 10.51 -30.43
CA LEU A 85 -14.83 9.71 -29.48
C LEU A 85 -16.15 10.40 -29.10
N PRO A 86 -17.08 10.56 -30.04
CA PRO A 86 -18.27 11.41 -29.86
C PRO A 86 -19.18 10.97 -28.73
N ALA A 87 -19.34 9.66 -28.45
CA ALA A 87 -20.15 9.21 -27.33
C ALA A 87 -19.50 9.50 -25.98
N VAL A 88 -18.17 9.44 -25.90
CA VAL A 88 -17.42 9.82 -24.69
C VAL A 88 -17.49 11.31 -24.47
N ASP A 89 -17.40 12.09 -25.53
CA ASP A 89 -17.50 13.54 -25.52
C ASP A 89 -18.87 14.01 -25.04
N GLU A 90 -19.95 13.43 -25.57
CA GLU A 90 -21.31 13.68 -25.13
C GLU A 90 -21.52 13.38 -23.65
N ALA A 91 -21.11 12.19 -23.20
CA ALA A 91 -21.23 11.77 -21.79
C ALA A 91 -20.43 12.69 -20.85
N PHE A 92 -19.28 13.20 -21.28
CA PHE A 92 -18.49 14.16 -20.53
C PHE A 92 -19.15 15.53 -20.48
N SER A 93 -19.68 16.04 -21.61
CA SER A 93 -20.32 17.33 -21.71
C SER A 93 -21.54 17.49 -20.81
N ILE A 94 -22.32 16.41 -20.65
CA ILE A 94 -23.49 16.38 -19.75
C ILE A 94 -23.19 15.93 -18.32
N GLY A 95 -21.91 15.81 -17.98
CA GLY A 95 -21.47 15.46 -16.61
C GLY A 95 -21.76 14.03 -16.18
N GLN A 96 -22.10 13.10 -17.09
CA GLN A 96 -22.29 11.68 -16.75
C GLN A 96 -21.00 11.00 -16.33
N ILE A 97 -19.88 11.43 -16.87
CA ILE A 97 -18.55 10.95 -16.53
C ILE A 97 -17.63 12.11 -16.16
N SER A 98 -16.71 11.88 -15.25
CA SER A 98 -15.76 12.91 -14.81
C SER A 98 -14.54 13.00 -15.74
N GLN A 99 -13.79 14.10 -15.64
CA GLN A 99 -12.51 14.29 -16.32
C GLN A 99 -11.54 13.12 -16.06
N SER A 100 -11.58 12.52 -14.87
CA SER A 100 -10.74 11.35 -14.55
C SER A 100 -11.12 10.12 -15.37
N HIS A 101 -12.40 9.90 -15.66
CA HIS A 101 -12.85 8.83 -16.56
C HIS A 101 -12.37 9.11 -18.00
N VAL A 102 -12.54 10.33 -18.49
CA VAL A 102 -12.04 10.74 -19.81
C VAL A 102 -10.54 10.56 -19.91
N ALA A 103 -9.78 10.88 -18.86
CA ALA A 103 -8.34 10.68 -18.83
C ALA A 103 -7.93 9.20 -18.98
N VAL A 104 -8.71 8.28 -18.41
CA VAL A 104 -8.48 6.83 -18.60
C VAL A 104 -8.74 6.44 -20.05
N ILE A 105 -9.90 6.81 -20.61
CA ILE A 105 -10.30 6.45 -21.98
C ILE A 105 -9.31 7.02 -23.01
N THR A 106 -8.99 8.29 -22.92
CA THR A 106 -8.08 8.97 -23.86
C THR A 106 -6.64 8.49 -23.74
N ARG A 107 -6.20 8.08 -22.54
CA ARG A 107 -4.91 7.40 -22.36
C ARG A 107 -4.90 6.05 -23.07
N THR A 108 -5.99 5.29 -22.95
CA THR A 108 -6.12 4.00 -23.62
C THR A 108 -6.10 4.17 -25.14
N ALA A 109 -6.82 5.16 -25.67
CA ALA A 109 -6.80 5.49 -27.10
C ALA A 109 -5.39 5.80 -27.64
N ARG A 110 -4.55 6.46 -26.85
CA ARG A 110 -3.14 6.69 -27.21
C ARG A 110 -2.27 5.43 -27.17
N GLN A 111 -2.68 4.39 -26.44
CA GLN A 111 -1.92 3.15 -26.32
C GLN A 111 -2.28 2.12 -27.39
N VAL A 112 -3.55 2.03 -27.76
CA VAL A 112 -4.07 0.97 -28.64
C VAL A 112 -4.58 1.48 -29.99
N GLY A 113 -4.59 2.79 -30.20
CA GLY A 113 -5.26 3.45 -31.34
C GLY A 113 -6.67 3.90 -30.95
N VAL A 114 -7.06 5.04 -31.49
CA VAL A 114 -8.37 5.65 -31.21
C VAL A 114 -9.52 4.84 -31.84
N GLU A 115 -9.26 4.14 -32.92
CA GLU A 115 -10.20 3.31 -33.67
C GLU A 115 -10.76 2.19 -32.77
N HIS A 116 -9.90 1.47 -32.08
CA HIS A 116 -10.29 0.37 -31.17
C HIS A 116 -11.08 0.87 -29.96
N VAL A 117 -10.75 2.07 -29.48
CA VAL A 117 -11.50 2.69 -28.38
C VAL A 117 -12.85 3.22 -28.90
N ALA A 118 -12.92 3.76 -30.12
CA ALA A 118 -14.16 4.20 -30.73
C ALA A 118 -15.15 3.04 -30.94
N GLU A 119 -14.67 1.88 -31.38
CA GLU A 119 -15.47 0.66 -31.48
C GLU A 119 -15.99 0.17 -30.12
N SER A 120 -15.20 0.38 -29.07
CA SER A 120 -15.48 -0.11 -27.70
C SER A 120 -16.07 0.95 -26.77
N GLN A 121 -16.34 2.20 -27.27
CA GLN A 121 -16.70 3.31 -26.40
C GLN A 121 -17.99 3.07 -25.61
N GLN A 122 -18.97 2.38 -26.13
CA GLN A 122 -20.20 2.05 -25.41
C GLN A 122 -19.94 1.11 -24.21
N ALA A 123 -19.09 0.12 -24.40
CA ALA A 123 -18.70 -0.79 -23.30
C ALA A 123 -17.91 -0.04 -22.21
N LEU A 124 -16.98 0.83 -22.60
CA LEU A 124 -16.24 1.67 -21.64
C LEU A 124 -17.15 2.65 -20.90
N LEU A 125 -18.12 3.26 -21.59
CA LEU A 125 -19.09 4.17 -21.00
C LEU A 125 -20.03 3.46 -20.03
N SER A 126 -20.46 2.23 -20.32
CA SER A 126 -21.30 1.46 -19.39
C SER A 126 -20.59 1.21 -18.03
N VAL A 127 -19.28 1.05 -18.05
CA VAL A 127 -18.46 0.93 -16.82
C VAL A 127 -18.24 2.32 -16.20
N ALA A 128 -17.91 3.34 -17.01
CA ALA A 128 -17.60 4.67 -16.50
C ALA A 128 -18.77 5.35 -15.79
N THR A 129 -20.01 5.14 -16.27
CA THR A 129 -21.22 5.71 -15.67
C THR A 129 -21.66 5.01 -14.38
N SER A 130 -21.23 3.77 -14.15
CA SER A 130 -21.63 2.95 -13.02
C SER A 130 -20.53 2.74 -11.97
N SER A 131 -19.30 3.15 -12.25
CA SER A 131 -18.12 2.84 -11.44
C SER A 131 -17.16 4.03 -11.33
N ASP A 132 -16.20 3.94 -10.43
CA ASP A 132 -15.11 4.89 -10.32
C ASP A 132 -14.04 4.72 -11.43
N PRO A 133 -13.15 5.73 -11.63
CA PRO A 133 -12.11 5.66 -12.66
C PRO A 133 -11.13 4.49 -12.50
N GLU A 134 -10.98 3.91 -11.30
CA GLU A 134 -10.10 2.77 -11.06
C GLU A 134 -10.66 1.49 -11.69
N ARG A 135 -11.96 1.23 -11.53
CA ARG A 135 -12.64 0.12 -12.20
C ARG A 135 -12.66 0.28 -13.72
N LEU A 136 -12.86 1.51 -14.20
CA LEU A 136 -12.75 1.80 -15.64
C LEU A 136 -11.34 1.50 -16.15
N ARG A 137 -10.29 1.76 -15.37
CA ARG A 137 -8.90 1.42 -15.74
C ARG A 137 -8.70 -0.07 -15.94
N VAL A 138 -9.32 -0.90 -15.11
CA VAL A 138 -9.28 -2.36 -15.27
C VAL A 138 -9.95 -2.79 -16.59
N ALA A 139 -11.13 -2.23 -16.90
CA ALA A 139 -11.82 -2.50 -18.17
C ALA A 139 -11.00 -2.03 -19.39
N ALA A 140 -10.41 -0.84 -19.31
CA ALA A 140 -9.53 -0.28 -20.33
C ALA A 140 -8.25 -1.10 -20.53
N GLN A 141 -7.68 -1.64 -19.46
CA GLN A 141 -6.54 -2.56 -19.50
C GLN A 141 -6.92 -3.88 -20.18
N HIS A 142 -8.12 -4.40 -19.91
CA HIS A 142 -8.63 -5.59 -20.59
C HIS A 142 -8.77 -5.35 -22.10
N LEU A 143 -9.38 -4.24 -22.51
CA LEU A 143 -9.45 -3.84 -23.93
C LEU A 143 -8.06 -3.80 -24.56
N ARG A 144 -7.09 -3.18 -23.88
CA ARG A 144 -5.71 -3.11 -24.37
C ARG A 144 -5.09 -4.47 -24.59
N TYR A 145 -5.35 -5.46 -23.73
CA TYR A 145 -4.85 -6.81 -23.88
C TYR A 145 -5.57 -7.59 -24.99
N CYS A 146 -6.83 -7.26 -25.27
CA CYS A 146 -7.55 -7.83 -26.42
C CYS A 146 -7.00 -7.30 -27.76
N VAL A 147 -6.64 -6.02 -27.83
CA VAL A 147 -6.08 -5.37 -29.03
C VAL A 147 -4.63 -5.72 -29.25
N ASP A 148 -3.85 -5.80 -28.18
CA ASP A 148 -2.42 -6.09 -28.18
C ASP A 148 -2.14 -7.24 -27.21
N PRO A 149 -2.19 -8.51 -27.68
CA PRO A 149 -1.98 -9.68 -26.83
C PRO A 149 -0.61 -9.71 -26.13
N ASP A 150 0.41 -9.11 -26.73
CA ASP A 150 1.75 -9.06 -26.16
C ASP A 150 1.89 -7.98 -25.05
N ALA A 151 0.92 -7.06 -24.96
CA ALA A 151 0.97 -6.00 -23.96
C ALA A 151 0.96 -6.54 -22.53
N ALA A 152 0.23 -7.63 -22.25
CA ALA A 152 0.20 -8.27 -20.94
C ALA A 152 1.57 -8.79 -20.54
N GLY A 153 2.30 -9.43 -21.46
CA GLY A 153 3.65 -9.92 -21.25
C GLY A 153 4.64 -8.78 -20.98
N ARG A 154 4.58 -7.72 -21.79
CA ARG A 154 5.44 -6.55 -21.59
C ARG A 154 5.15 -5.83 -20.27
N ASP A 155 3.91 -5.76 -19.84
CA ASP A 155 3.54 -5.17 -18.54
C ASP A 155 3.99 -6.05 -17.38
N ALA A 156 3.90 -7.37 -17.50
CA ALA A 156 4.39 -8.30 -16.50
C ALA A 156 5.92 -8.18 -16.31
N VAL A 157 6.69 -8.07 -17.40
CA VAL A 157 8.14 -7.84 -17.33
C VAL A 157 8.45 -6.52 -16.62
N LYS A 158 7.77 -5.43 -17.01
CA LYS A 158 7.96 -4.11 -16.36
C LYS A 158 7.57 -4.13 -14.89
N ALA A 159 6.52 -4.85 -14.51
CA ALA A 159 6.12 -5.01 -13.11
C ALA A 159 7.18 -5.79 -12.32
N TYR A 160 7.71 -6.86 -12.91
CA TYR A 160 8.76 -7.67 -12.31
C TYR A 160 10.07 -6.88 -12.10
N GLU A 161 10.44 -6.02 -13.04
CA GLU A 161 11.62 -5.14 -12.92
C GLU A 161 11.47 -4.08 -11.82
N LYS A 162 10.24 -3.61 -11.56
CA LYS A 162 9.93 -2.57 -10.56
C LYS A 162 9.72 -3.11 -9.15
N ARG A 163 9.79 -4.45 -8.97
CA ARG A 163 9.60 -5.01 -7.64
C ARG A 163 10.73 -4.60 -6.72
N GLU A 164 10.36 -4.20 -5.52
CA GLU A 164 11.31 -3.81 -4.48
C GLU A 164 10.69 -4.06 -3.09
N LEU A 165 11.51 -4.32 -2.11
CA LEU A 165 11.12 -4.39 -0.72
C LEU A 165 12.20 -3.73 0.13
N SER A 166 11.83 -2.70 0.85
CA SER A 166 12.66 -2.04 1.86
C SER A 166 12.21 -2.48 3.25
N VAL A 167 13.16 -2.87 4.07
CA VAL A 167 12.96 -3.23 5.48
C VAL A 167 13.95 -2.40 6.29
N ALA A 168 13.45 -1.45 7.07
CA ALA A 168 14.30 -0.51 7.80
C ALA A 168 13.81 -0.30 9.24
N PRO A 169 14.72 -0.30 10.22
CA PRO A 169 14.37 0.09 11.60
C PRO A 169 14.04 1.59 11.64
N THR A 170 13.06 1.93 12.46
CA THR A 170 12.68 3.33 12.75
C THR A 170 13.31 3.80 14.07
N ILE A 171 13.28 5.12 14.31
CA ILE A 171 13.83 5.73 15.53
C ILE A 171 13.14 5.23 16.82
N TRP A 172 11.95 4.64 16.72
CA TRP A 172 11.19 4.12 17.86
C TRP A 172 11.34 2.60 18.04
N GLY A 173 12.31 1.97 17.38
CA GLY A 173 12.52 0.52 17.47
C GLY A 173 11.52 -0.32 16.68
N MET A 174 10.58 0.31 15.97
CA MET A 174 9.71 -0.39 15.03
C MET A 174 10.46 -0.68 13.72
N VAL A 175 10.00 -1.66 12.96
CA VAL A 175 10.52 -1.96 11.63
C VAL A 175 9.47 -1.57 10.59
N ALA A 176 9.84 -0.66 9.69
CA ALA A 176 9.01 -0.28 8.56
C ALA A 176 9.27 -1.23 7.38
N LEU A 177 8.21 -1.80 6.82
CA LEU A 177 8.24 -2.57 5.58
C LEU A 177 7.48 -1.80 4.51
N THR A 178 8.15 -1.49 3.40
CA THR A 178 7.56 -0.78 2.27
C THR A 178 8.08 -1.38 0.98
N GLY A 179 7.20 -1.65 0.03
CA GLY A 179 7.65 -2.20 -1.24
C GLY A 179 6.54 -2.37 -2.26
N LEU A 180 6.94 -2.80 -3.43
CA LEU A 180 6.07 -3.14 -4.55
C LEU A 180 6.41 -4.56 -5.00
N LEU A 181 5.37 -5.35 -5.25
CA LEU A 181 5.49 -6.69 -5.80
C LEU A 181 4.81 -6.74 -7.16
N ASP A 182 5.33 -7.55 -8.06
CA ASP A 182 4.64 -7.89 -9.30
C ASP A 182 3.32 -8.64 -9.00
N PRO A 183 2.36 -8.69 -9.93
CA PRO A 183 1.03 -9.27 -9.67
C PRO A 183 1.05 -10.71 -9.16
N HIS A 184 1.96 -11.55 -9.66
CA HIS A 184 2.05 -12.95 -9.24
C HIS A 184 2.60 -13.08 -7.81
N SER A 185 3.72 -12.42 -7.54
CA SER A 185 4.31 -12.38 -6.19
C SER A 185 3.36 -11.72 -5.18
N GLY A 186 2.69 -10.65 -5.58
CA GLY A 186 1.69 -9.98 -4.76
C GLY A 186 0.51 -10.89 -4.42
N ALA A 187 -0.03 -11.62 -5.40
CA ALA A 187 -1.11 -12.59 -5.18
C ALA A 187 -0.69 -13.70 -4.21
N THR A 188 0.55 -14.21 -4.33
CA THR A 188 1.09 -15.22 -3.42
C THR A 188 1.16 -14.71 -1.98
N VAL A 189 1.68 -13.49 -1.79
CA VAL A 189 1.76 -12.87 -0.45
C VAL A 189 0.37 -12.61 0.13
N LEU A 190 -0.54 -12.06 -0.67
CA LEU A 190 -1.91 -11.80 -0.23
C LEU A 190 -2.64 -13.09 0.18
N ALA A 191 -2.55 -14.16 -0.62
CA ALA A 191 -3.16 -15.43 -0.29
C ALA A 191 -2.62 -16.02 1.02
N ALA A 192 -1.30 -15.92 1.26
CA ALA A 192 -0.69 -16.40 2.49
C ALA A 192 -1.13 -15.57 3.72
N LEU A 193 -1.20 -14.24 3.57
CA LEU A 193 -1.66 -13.36 4.65
C LEU A 193 -3.15 -13.56 4.94
N ASP A 194 -4.00 -13.68 3.92
CA ASP A 194 -5.43 -13.90 4.09
C ASP A 194 -5.71 -15.22 4.79
N ALA A 195 -4.97 -16.28 4.46
CA ALA A 195 -5.08 -17.59 5.12
C ALA A 195 -4.73 -17.53 6.62
N LEU A 196 -3.87 -16.58 7.03
CA LEU A 196 -3.45 -16.39 8.42
C LEU A 196 -4.21 -15.26 9.13
N THR A 197 -5.07 -14.53 8.42
CA THR A 197 -5.87 -13.44 8.98
C THR A 197 -7.31 -13.91 9.18
N PRO A 198 -7.71 -14.37 10.36
CA PRO A 198 -9.08 -14.80 10.60
C PRO A 198 -10.04 -13.61 10.45
N PRO A 199 -11.32 -13.85 10.11
CA PRO A 199 -12.33 -12.81 10.05
C PRO A 199 -12.41 -12.08 11.41
N PRO A 200 -12.72 -10.76 11.41
CA PRO A 200 -12.84 -10.00 12.65
C PRO A 200 -13.94 -10.59 13.53
N ARG A 201 -13.65 -10.71 14.82
CA ARG A 201 -14.65 -11.04 15.85
C ARG A 201 -15.08 -9.75 16.54
N ASP A 202 -16.28 -9.74 17.10
CA ASP A 202 -16.85 -8.56 17.78
C ASP A 202 -16.03 -8.14 19.00
N ASP A 203 -15.29 -9.07 19.61
CA ASP A 203 -14.43 -8.88 20.76
C ASP A 203 -12.94 -8.61 20.40
N ASP A 204 -12.58 -8.59 19.12
CA ASP A 204 -11.20 -8.34 18.68
C ASP A 204 -10.92 -6.82 18.54
N PRO A 205 -10.16 -6.21 19.46
CA PRO A 205 -9.88 -4.78 19.43
C PRO A 205 -8.90 -4.36 18.31
N ARG A 206 -8.26 -5.34 17.63
CA ARG A 206 -7.22 -5.07 16.63
C ARG A 206 -7.82 -4.54 15.34
N THR A 207 -7.16 -3.53 14.76
CA THR A 207 -7.47 -3.04 13.41
C THR A 207 -7.10 -4.09 12.34
N ALA A 208 -7.63 -3.93 11.14
CA ALA A 208 -7.26 -4.78 9.99
C ALA A 208 -5.75 -4.74 9.69
N GLY A 209 -5.10 -3.57 9.90
CA GLY A 209 -3.65 -3.43 9.74
C GLY A 209 -2.87 -4.23 10.79
N GLN A 210 -3.29 -4.19 12.04
CA GLN A 210 -2.67 -4.97 13.12
C GLN A 210 -2.80 -6.47 12.89
N ARG A 211 -3.98 -6.97 12.48
CA ARG A 211 -4.17 -8.38 12.15
C ARG A 211 -3.28 -8.83 10.97
N ARG A 212 -3.08 -7.98 9.96
CA ARG A 212 -2.14 -8.26 8.86
C ARG A 212 -0.68 -8.31 9.31
N ALA A 213 -0.28 -7.43 10.22
CA ALA A 213 1.06 -7.44 10.81
C ALA A 213 1.31 -8.74 11.59
N ASP A 214 0.32 -9.16 12.40
CA ASP A 214 0.37 -10.42 13.13
C ASP A 214 0.45 -11.62 12.17
N ALA A 215 -0.32 -11.63 11.10
CA ALA A 215 -0.31 -12.68 10.07
C ALA A 215 1.06 -12.77 9.36
N LEU A 216 1.69 -11.64 9.05
CA LEU A 216 3.04 -11.62 8.48
C LEU A 216 4.08 -12.19 9.45
N THR A 217 4.00 -11.81 10.71
CA THR A 217 4.89 -12.31 11.76
C THR A 217 4.73 -13.82 11.91
N GLU A 218 3.50 -14.33 11.94
CA GLU A 218 3.19 -15.75 12.03
C GLU A 218 3.69 -16.53 10.79
N LEU A 219 3.56 -15.96 9.58
CA LEU A 219 4.10 -16.54 8.35
C LEU A 219 5.62 -16.71 8.44
N CYS A 220 6.32 -15.66 8.88
CA CYS A 220 7.76 -15.70 9.06
C CYS A 220 8.18 -16.70 10.16
N ARG A 221 7.45 -16.77 11.27
CA ARG A 221 7.70 -17.73 12.34
C ARG A 221 7.58 -19.16 11.82
N ARG A 222 6.52 -19.50 11.11
CA ARG A 222 6.34 -20.83 10.49
C ARG A 222 7.45 -21.18 9.51
N ALA A 223 7.95 -20.20 8.74
CA ALA A 223 9.07 -20.42 7.83
C ALA A 223 10.37 -20.73 8.59
N LEU A 224 10.64 -20.04 9.69
CA LEU A 224 11.80 -20.28 10.56
C LEU A 224 11.71 -21.65 11.24
N ASP A 225 10.56 -21.99 11.82
CA ASP A 225 10.32 -23.24 12.56
C ASP A 225 10.30 -24.46 11.62
N GLY A 226 9.76 -24.31 10.42
CA GLY A 226 9.60 -25.38 9.44
C GLY A 226 10.91 -25.93 8.86
N GLY A 227 12.03 -25.28 9.10
CA GLY A 227 13.36 -25.73 8.70
C GLY A 227 13.60 -25.82 7.20
N GLY A 228 12.71 -25.27 6.38
CA GLY A 228 12.84 -25.22 4.92
C GLY A 228 13.71 -24.07 4.40
N LEU A 229 14.15 -23.18 5.28
CA LEU A 229 15.03 -22.07 4.90
C LEU A 229 16.46 -22.55 4.66
N PRO A 230 17.19 -21.94 3.71
CA PRO A 230 18.59 -22.27 3.46
C PRO A 230 19.45 -22.08 4.71
N VAL A 231 20.44 -22.94 4.86
CA VAL A 231 21.46 -22.81 5.90
C VAL A 231 22.41 -21.67 5.50
N VAL A 232 22.67 -20.74 6.41
CA VAL A 232 23.60 -19.63 6.24
C VAL A 232 24.77 -19.82 7.20
N ASN A 233 26.00 -19.85 6.69
CA ASN A 233 27.22 -20.08 7.49
C ASN A 233 27.19 -21.35 8.37
N GLY A 234 26.54 -22.41 7.89
CA GLY A 234 26.46 -23.68 8.63
C GLY A 234 25.35 -23.75 9.68
N GLU A 235 24.60 -22.67 9.90
CA GLU A 235 23.49 -22.61 10.84
C GLU A 235 22.16 -22.28 10.17
N ARG A 236 21.05 -22.80 10.75
CA ARG A 236 19.70 -22.42 10.33
C ARG A 236 19.41 -20.98 10.79
N PRO A 237 18.71 -20.18 9.98
CA PRO A 237 18.28 -18.86 10.41
C PRO A 237 17.44 -18.95 11.69
N HIS A 238 17.78 -18.11 12.67
CA HIS A 238 17.08 -18.04 13.94
C HIS A 238 17.11 -16.61 14.50
N LEU A 239 16.15 -16.30 15.37
CA LEU A 239 16.11 -15.05 16.10
C LEU A 239 17.07 -15.13 17.29
N LEU A 240 18.06 -14.24 17.35
CA LEU A 240 19.01 -14.15 18.44
C LEU A 240 18.61 -13.01 19.38
N VAL A 241 18.41 -13.34 20.65
CA VAL A 241 18.17 -12.38 21.73
C VAL A 241 19.32 -12.47 22.73
N THR A 242 19.99 -11.36 22.96
CA THR A 242 20.99 -11.24 24.01
C THR A 242 20.35 -10.59 25.23
N VAL A 243 20.46 -11.25 26.40
CA VAL A 243 19.84 -10.80 27.64
C VAL A 243 20.74 -11.14 28.83
N SER A 244 20.93 -10.19 29.75
CA SER A 244 21.63 -10.43 30.98
C SER A 244 20.74 -11.21 31.98
N TYR A 245 21.36 -11.90 32.91
CA TYR A 245 20.65 -12.61 34.00
C TYR A 245 19.84 -11.64 34.87
N GLU A 246 20.41 -10.49 35.16
CA GLU A 246 19.77 -9.40 35.91
C GLU A 246 18.53 -8.86 35.21
N SER A 247 18.60 -8.72 33.90
CA SER A 247 17.44 -8.28 33.08
C SER A 247 16.34 -9.36 33.07
N LEU A 248 16.69 -10.62 32.92
CA LEU A 248 15.73 -11.74 33.01
C LEU A 248 15.00 -11.80 34.33
N THR A 249 15.73 -11.55 35.43
CA THR A 249 15.17 -11.55 36.79
C THR A 249 14.40 -10.27 37.13
N GLY A 250 14.46 -9.24 36.27
CA GLY A 250 13.77 -7.96 36.48
C GLY A 250 14.47 -7.07 37.52
N GLN A 251 15.78 -7.21 37.69
CA GLN A 251 16.54 -6.36 38.59
C GLN A 251 16.56 -4.92 38.10
N LEU A 252 16.27 -3.97 38.99
CA LEU A 252 16.28 -2.54 38.67
C LEU A 252 17.69 -2.10 38.27
N GLY A 253 17.77 -1.34 37.16
CA GLY A 253 19.04 -0.84 36.60
C GLY A 253 19.77 -1.84 35.70
N ALA A 254 19.24 -3.07 35.50
CA ALA A 254 19.79 -4.01 34.53
C ALA A 254 19.66 -3.49 33.09
N GLU A 255 20.65 -3.79 32.25
CA GLU A 255 20.59 -3.44 30.82
C GLU A 255 19.42 -4.16 30.15
N PRO A 256 18.67 -3.46 29.25
CA PRO A 256 17.59 -4.09 28.50
C PRO A 256 18.11 -5.22 27.60
N ALA A 257 17.30 -6.24 27.40
CA ALA A 257 17.59 -7.28 26.42
C ALA A 257 17.66 -6.68 25.01
N ARG A 258 18.46 -7.28 24.13
CA ARG A 258 18.68 -6.77 22.76
C ARG A 258 18.36 -7.83 21.71
N LEU A 259 17.62 -7.41 20.70
CA LEU A 259 17.45 -8.15 19.45
C LEU A 259 18.50 -7.68 18.43
N ASN A 260 19.07 -8.62 17.70
CA ASN A 260 20.18 -8.35 16.78
C ASN A 260 19.89 -7.25 15.74
N TRP A 261 18.62 -7.07 15.32
CA TRP A 261 18.26 -6.14 14.25
C TRP A 261 17.28 -5.04 14.70
N ALA A 262 16.65 -5.19 15.88
CA ALA A 262 15.57 -4.31 16.32
C ALA A 262 15.93 -3.47 17.57
N GLY A 263 17.13 -3.65 18.14
CA GLY A 263 17.57 -2.89 19.31
C GLY A 263 17.04 -3.44 20.66
N PRO A 264 16.89 -2.58 21.68
CA PRO A 264 16.50 -3.00 23.01
C PRO A 264 15.02 -3.41 23.07
N ILE A 265 14.75 -4.47 23.85
CA ILE A 265 13.40 -4.96 24.15
C ILE A 265 13.18 -5.03 25.67
N SER A 266 11.92 -5.07 26.08
CA SER A 266 11.58 -5.18 27.48
C SER A 266 11.99 -6.55 28.06
N ALA A 267 12.23 -6.60 29.36
CA ALA A 267 12.48 -7.87 30.06
C ALA A 267 11.27 -8.83 29.97
N ALA A 268 10.05 -8.29 29.85
CA ALA A 268 8.84 -9.08 29.68
C ALA A 268 8.81 -9.76 28.30
N ASP A 269 9.15 -9.02 27.25
CA ASP A 269 9.23 -9.55 25.87
C ASP A 269 10.36 -10.58 25.76
N ALA A 270 11.52 -10.29 26.36
CA ALA A 270 12.63 -11.24 26.40
C ALA A 270 12.24 -12.57 27.10
N ARG A 271 11.50 -12.52 28.22
CA ARG A 271 10.95 -13.69 28.87
C ARG A 271 9.93 -14.45 28.02
N LEU A 272 9.07 -13.72 27.32
CA LEU A 272 8.09 -14.32 26.41
C LEU A 272 8.78 -15.09 25.28
N LEU A 273 9.76 -14.46 24.62
CA LEU A 273 10.55 -15.10 23.57
C LEU A 273 11.35 -16.29 24.09
N ALA A 274 11.79 -16.21 25.33
CA ALA A 274 12.56 -17.26 25.99
C ALA A 274 11.74 -18.50 26.37
N CYS A 275 10.43 -18.45 26.39
CA CYS A 275 9.59 -19.59 26.80
C CYS A 275 9.75 -20.82 25.88
N ASP A 276 10.08 -20.59 24.58
CA ASP A 276 10.13 -21.64 23.56
C ASP A 276 11.42 -21.59 22.71
N CYS A 277 12.54 -21.14 23.28
CA CYS A 277 13.82 -21.00 22.60
C CYS A 277 14.89 -21.97 23.10
N ALA A 278 15.95 -22.12 22.29
CA ALA A 278 17.19 -22.72 22.74
C ALA A 278 18.07 -21.66 23.43
N VAL A 279 18.61 -21.97 24.57
CA VAL A 279 19.47 -21.08 25.37
C VAL A 279 20.93 -21.46 25.19
N ILE A 280 21.75 -20.46 24.90
CA ILE A 280 23.21 -20.60 24.88
C ILE A 280 23.75 -19.63 25.92
N PRO A 281 24.28 -20.12 27.07
CA PRO A 281 24.92 -19.22 28.01
C PRO A 281 26.22 -18.70 27.41
N ALA A 282 26.45 -17.39 27.52
CA ALA A 282 27.69 -16.75 27.09
C ALA A 282 28.22 -15.85 28.19
N VAL A 283 29.54 -15.80 28.32
CA VAL A 283 30.24 -14.86 29.23
C VAL A 283 30.76 -13.73 28.35
N LEU A 284 30.36 -12.50 28.66
CA LEU A 284 30.79 -11.31 27.96
C LEU A 284 31.71 -10.49 28.88
N ASN A 285 32.67 -9.77 28.28
CA ASN A 285 33.42 -8.73 28.97
C ASN A 285 32.61 -7.44 29.09
N SER A 286 33.17 -6.45 29.76
CA SER A 286 32.56 -5.12 29.93
C SER A 286 32.36 -4.36 28.62
N ALA A 287 33.03 -4.75 27.53
CA ALA A 287 32.87 -4.20 26.18
C ALA A 287 31.81 -4.97 25.36
N GLY A 288 31.20 -6.03 25.92
CA GLY A 288 30.21 -6.86 25.24
C GLY A 288 30.83 -7.92 24.31
N GLU A 289 32.14 -8.15 24.38
CA GLU A 289 32.80 -9.19 23.59
C GLU A 289 32.63 -10.55 24.26
N VAL A 290 32.41 -11.58 23.47
CA VAL A 290 32.17 -12.94 23.95
C VAL A 290 33.51 -13.57 24.42
N LEU A 291 33.63 -13.86 25.69
CA LEU A 291 34.78 -14.49 26.28
C LEU A 291 34.65 -16.04 26.33
N ASP A 292 33.42 -16.53 26.52
CA ASP A 292 33.13 -17.96 26.56
C ASP A 292 31.68 -18.20 26.09
N ILE A 293 31.45 -19.34 25.44
CA ILE A 293 30.12 -19.75 24.94
C ILE A 293 29.86 -21.19 25.46
N GLY A 294 28.80 -21.33 26.23
CA GLY A 294 28.33 -22.63 26.65
C GLY A 294 27.62 -23.42 25.53
N ARG A 295 27.32 -24.69 25.83
CA ARG A 295 26.61 -25.55 24.86
C ARG A 295 25.14 -25.14 24.72
N LYS A 296 24.65 -25.16 23.48
CA LYS A 296 23.22 -24.93 23.13
C LYS A 296 22.36 -26.00 23.80
N THR A 297 21.41 -25.64 24.64
CA THR A 297 20.48 -26.54 25.30
C THR A 297 19.02 -26.15 24.97
N ARG A 298 18.16 -27.17 24.80
CA ARG A 298 16.71 -26.98 24.70
C ARG A 298 16.01 -26.93 26.05
N VAL A 299 16.69 -27.34 27.08
CA VAL A 299 16.17 -27.36 28.46
C VAL A 299 16.90 -26.29 29.24
N TRP A 300 16.18 -25.35 29.75
CA TRP A 300 16.72 -24.28 30.58
C TRP A 300 17.38 -24.88 31.82
N PRO A 301 18.62 -24.48 32.14
CA PRO A 301 19.21 -24.76 33.44
C PRO A 301 18.26 -24.34 34.58
N ILE A 302 18.21 -25.11 35.65
CA ILE A 302 17.26 -24.88 36.77
C ILE A 302 17.34 -23.44 37.29
N ALA A 303 18.55 -22.85 37.35
CA ALA A 303 18.76 -21.47 37.77
C ALA A 303 18.03 -20.45 36.89
N ILE A 304 18.12 -20.60 35.56
CA ILE A 304 17.46 -19.71 34.62
C ILE A 304 15.94 -19.92 34.58
N ARG A 305 15.49 -21.18 34.70
CA ARG A 305 14.07 -21.52 34.78
C ARG A 305 13.39 -20.89 36.01
N ARG A 306 14.11 -20.80 37.14
CA ARG A 306 13.62 -20.10 38.33
C ARG A 306 13.53 -18.59 38.12
N ALA A 307 14.47 -18.01 37.41
CA ALA A 307 14.49 -16.58 37.13
C ALA A 307 13.36 -16.12 36.20
N THR A 308 12.89 -16.96 35.25
CA THR A 308 11.84 -16.64 34.29
C THR A 308 10.41 -16.83 34.81
N ARG A 309 10.25 -17.48 36.00
CA ARG A 309 8.95 -17.72 36.67
C ARG A 309 9.01 -17.34 38.15
N PRO A 310 9.13 -16.03 38.45
CA PRO A 310 9.28 -15.60 39.86
C PRO A 310 8.04 -15.89 40.73
N ASP A 311 6.86 -16.08 40.12
CA ASP A 311 5.59 -16.17 40.85
C ASP A 311 5.07 -17.59 41.09
N LEU A 312 5.81 -18.64 40.74
CA LEU A 312 5.44 -20.01 41.07
C LEU A 312 6.01 -20.38 42.44
N PRO A 313 5.14 -20.62 43.45
CA PRO A 313 5.62 -21.07 44.77
C PRO A 313 6.39 -22.39 44.62
N ILE A 314 7.55 -22.44 45.22
CA ILE A 314 8.39 -23.63 45.30
C ILE A 314 7.56 -24.68 46.06
N ARG A 315 6.91 -25.62 45.34
CA ARG A 315 6.44 -26.84 46.01
C ARG A 315 7.67 -27.62 46.36
N GLY A 316 7.91 -27.64 47.65
CA GLY A 316 8.98 -28.41 48.23
C GLY A 316 8.91 -29.91 47.86
N VAL A 317 10.06 -30.49 47.72
CA VAL A 317 10.29 -31.95 47.74
C VAL A 317 9.87 -32.50 49.04
#